data_54478727849c9b6753ae092c4188a7ab
#
_entry.id   54478727849c9b6753ae092c4188a7ab
#
_cell.length_a   1.000
_cell.length_b   1.000
_cell.length_c   1.000
_cell.angle_alpha   90.00
_cell.angle_beta   90.00
_cell.angle_gamma   90.00
#
_symmetry.space_group_name_H-M   'P 1'
#
loop_
_entity.id
_entity.type
_entity.pdbx_description
1 polymer ?
#
loop_
_entity_poly.entity_id
_entity_poly.type
_entity_poly.pdbx_seq_one_letter_code
_entity_poly.pdbx_strand_id
1 'polypeptide(L)'
;AAVCGSHDQMQEEFRWLDRVAAAQGGTVPALVHRTWIYCRDIDNNYRGLVEGRNESFDRYGLSPENHYIASTGIEGCTETPGRLLHMDSLGIAGLKQGQVRYMEAPDYLSPTHLYRVAFERGARIVYGDRSHYFISGTASIDAAGNIVHPGNVKRQTVRTLENMRALMERSGGSLSHLKQAVVYLRDWADRDVVECALMDSPLAHVPHLLLKAPVCRPGWLVEIDGIAVNGAGDSSFAPL
;
A
#
# COMPACT_ATOMS: atom_id res chain seq x y z
N ALA A 1 -4.27 -32.52 6.17
CA ALA A 1 -4.85 -31.19 5.93
C ALA A 1 -4.53 -30.81 4.49
N ALA A 2 -5.53 -30.41 3.71
CA ALA A 2 -5.27 -29.86 2.37
C ALA A 2 -4.40 -28.60 2.53
N VAL A 3 -3.34 -28.49 1.75
CA VAL A 3 -2.52 -27.27 1.71
C VAL A 3 -3.39 -26.22 1.03
N CYS A 4 -3.93 -25.29 1.80
CA CYS A 4 -4.67 -24.15 1.26
C CYS A 4 -3.72 -23.28 0.44
N GLY A 5 -4.07 -22.98 -0.80
CA GLY A 5 -3.32 -22.06 -1.66
C GLY A 5 -3.39 -20.60 -1.15
N SER A 6 -2.64 -19.73 -1.81
CA SER A 6 -2.61 -18.28 -1.45
C SER A 6 -4.01 -17.64 -1.53
N HIS A 7 -4.86 -18.08 -2.45
CA HIS A 7 -6.26 -17.65 -2.56
C HIS A 7 -7.05 -17.89 -1.27
N ASP A 8 -7.09 -19.15 -0.80
CA ASP A 8 -7.87 -19.53 0.38
C ASP A 8 -7.31 -18.88 1.65
N GLN A 9 -5.97 -18.77 1.74
CA GLN A 9 -5.33 -18.10 2.86
C GLN A 9 -5.66 -16.60 2.89
N MET A 10 -5.71 -15.92 1.72
CA MET A 10 -6.12 -14.52 1.67
C MET A 10 -7.57 -14.31 2.14
N GLN A 11 -8.47 -15.20 1.74
CA GLN A 11 -9.84 -15.18 2.26
C GLN A 11 -9.91 -15.46 3.78
N GLU A 12 -9.03 -16.31 4.29
CA GLU A 12 -8.92 -16.56 5.73
C GLU A 12 -8.46 -15.32 6.50
N GLU A 13 -7.44 -14.59 5.98
CA GLU A 13 -6.98 -13.33 6.57
C GLU A 13 -8.13 -12.31 6.65
N PHE A 14 -8.92 -12.16 5.57
CA PHE A 14 -10.07 -11.25 5.59
C PHE A 14 -11.20 -11.71 6.51
N ARG A 15 -11.46 -13.02 6.63
CA ARG A 15 -12.43 -13.53 7.63
C ARG A 15 -11.97 -13.27 9.05
N TRP A 16 -10.66 -13.33 9.31
CA TRP A 16 -10.11 -12.97 10.60
C TRP A 16 -10.26 -11.47 10.87
N LEU A 17 -9.91 -10.64 9.89
CA LEU A 17 -10.03 -9.18 9.96
C LEU A 17 -11.48 -8.74 10.21
N ASP A 18 -12.45 -9.39 9.57
CA ASP A 18 -13.88 -9.13 9.78
C ASP A 18 -14.32 -9.42 11.23
N ARG A 19 -13.87 -10.54 11.79
CA ARG A 19 -14.13 -10.84 13.21
C ARG A 19 -13.53 -9.79 14.15
N VAL A 20 -12.33 -9.32 13.86
CA VAL A 20 -11.68 -8.27 14.64
C VAL A 20 -12.46 -6.95 14.52
N ALA A 21 -12.84 -6.56 13.30
CA ALA A 21 -13.65 -5.36 13.06
C ALA A 21 -15.01 -5.43 13.79
N ALA A 22 -15.70 -6.56 13.70
CA ALA A 22 -16.97 -6.78 14.41
C ALA A 22 -16.82 -6.69 15.94
N ALA A 23 -15.72 -7.22 16.50
CA ALA A 23 -15.42 -7.11 17.93
C ALA A 23 -15.17 -5.65 18.38
N GLN A 24 -14.78 -4.77 17.45
CA GLN A 24 -14.64 -3.32 17.68
C GLN A 24 -15.93 -2.53 17.35
N GLY A 25 -17.05 -3.23 17.10
CA GLY A 25 -18.34 -2.62 16.81
C GLY A 25 -18.49 -2.03 15.41
N GLY A 26 -17.67 -2.47 14.45
CA GLY A 26 -17.71 -1.97 13.08
C GLY A 26 -17.57 -3.07 12.02
N THR A 27 -17.26 -2.66 10.81
CA THR A 27 -17.07 -3.53 9.64
C THR A 27 -15.70 -3.28 9.01
N VAL A 28 -15.23 -4.21 8.18
CA VAL A 28 -13.96 -4.05 7.45
C VAL A 28 -13.94 -2.73 6.66
N PRO A 29 -14.95 -2.37 5.84
CA PRO A 29 -14.95 -1.10 5.12
C PRO A 29 -14.92 0.15 6.02
N ALA A 30 -15.55 0.08 7.17
CA ALA A 30 -15.66 1.24 8.07
C ALA A 30 -14.39 1.47 8.91
N LEU A 31 -13.66 0.43 9.24
CA LEU A 31 -12.56 0.51 10.21
C LEU A 31 -11.18 0.36 9.57
N VAL A 32 -11.03 -0.44 8.51
CA VAL A 32 -9.71 -0.81 7.99
C VAL A 32 -9.30 0.13 6.86
N HIS A 33 -8.20 0.83 7.05
CA HIS A 33 -7.74 1.86 6.10
C HIS A 33 -6.41 1.51 5.43
N ARG A 34 -5.66 0.57 5.99
CA ARG A 34 -4.36 0.16 5.48
C ARG A 34 -4.09 -1.32 5.75
N THR A 35 -3.52 -2.02 4.74
CA THR A 35 -3.00 -3.38 4.89
C THR A 35 -1.60 -3.51 4.32
N TRP A 36 -0.77 -4.37 4.94
CA TRP A 36 0.50 -4.85 4.41
C TRP A 36 0.38 -6.37 4.26
N ILE A 37 0.56 -6.86 3.04
CA ILE A 37 0.38 -8.27 2.71
C ILE A 37 1.74 -8.83 2.30
N TYR A 38 2.20 -9.78 3.07
CA TYR A 38 3.45 -10.49 2.85
C TYR A 38 3.14 -11.82 2.19
N CYS A 39 3.70 -12.06 1.00
CA CYS A 39 3.43 -13.25 0.19
C CYS A 39 4.72 -14.03 -0.03
N ARG A 40 4.78 -15.26 0.48
CA ARG A 40 5.90 -16.18 0.24
C ARG A 40 5.92 -16.54 -1.27
N ASP A 41 7.12 -16.48 -1.88
CA ASP A 41 7.29 -16.79 -3.31
C ASP A 41 6.24 -16.05 -4.16
N ILE A 42 6.32 -14.71 -4.10
CA ILE A 42 5.29 -13.82 -4.64
C ILE A 42 5.07 -14.03 -6.14
N ASP A 43 6.12 -14.37 -6.90
CA ASP A 43 6.01 -14.56 -8.33
C ASP A 43 5.08 -15.74 -8.69
N ASN A 44 4.96 -16.75 -7.80
CA ASN A 44 4.08 -17.90 -7.99
C ASN A 44 2.73 -17.77 -7.24
N ASN A 45 2.68 -17.03 -6.15
CA ASN A 45 1.50 -16.98 -5.27
C ASN A 45 0.68 -15.68 -5.40
N TYR A 46 1.17 -14.65 -6.10
CA TYR A 46 0.50 -13.35 -6.19
C TYR A 46 -0.88 -13.42 -6.84
N ARG A 47 -1.05 -14.28 -7.83
CA ARG A 47 -2.34 -14.43 -8.51
C ARG A 47 -3.43 -14.87 -7.52
N GLY A 48 -3.17 -15.91 -6.73
CA GLY A 48 -4.13 -16.38 -5.74
C GLY A 48 -4.42 -15.33 -4.65
N LEU A 49 -3.39 -14.58 -4.20
CA LEU A 49 -3.56 -13.45 -3.30
C LEU A 49 -4.56 -12.44 -3.86
N VAL A 50 -4.37 -12.00 -5.13
CA VAL A 50 -5.25 -10.99 -5.76
C VAL A 50 -6.66 -11.50 -5.93
N GLU A 51 -6.84 -12.73 -6.43
CA GLU A 51 -8.15 -13.35 -6.61
C GLU A 51 -8.90 -13.44 -5.26
N GLY A 52 -8.26 -13.99 -4.21
CA GLY A 52 -8.85 -14.10 -2.88
C GLY A 52 -9.16 -12.75 -2.22
N ARG A 53 -8.33 -11.73 -2.46
CA ARG A 53 -8.59 -10.37 -1.98
C ARG A 53 -9.79 -9.73 -2.70
N ASN A 54 -9.85 -9.83 -4.02
CA ASN A 54 -10.96 -9.26 -4.79
C ASN A 54 -12.31 -9.87 -4.38
N GLU A 55 -12.38 -11.21 -4.25
CA GLU A 55 -13.58 -11.89 -3.76
C GLU A 55 -13.94 -11.50 -2.33
N SER A 56 -12.94 -11.23 -1.47
CA SER A 56 -13.18 -10.72 -0.12
C SER A 56 -13.72 -9.29 -0.17
N PHE A 57 -13.18 -8.44 -1.03
CA PHE A 57 -13.70 -7.08 -1.21
C PHE A 57 -15.15 -7.08 -1.70
N ASP A 58 -15.49 -7.88 -2.70
CA ASP A 58 -16.87 -8.04 -3.16
C ASP A 58 -17.80 -8.50 -2.02
N ARG A 59 -17.35 -9.49 -1.21
CA ARG A 59 -18.11 -9.99 -0.04
C ARG A 59 -18.39 -8.93 1.01
N TYR A 60 -17.43 -8.02 1.26
CA TYR A 60 -17.56 -6.96 2.26
C TYR A 60 -18.08 -5.65 1.67
N GLY A 61 -18.43 -5.61 0.39
CA GLY A 61 -19.02 -4.44 -0.26
C GLY A 61 -18.03 -3.34 -0.56
N LEU A 62 -16.73 -3.67 -0.69
CA LEU A 62 -15.71 -2.76 -1.17
C LEU A 62 -15.68 -2.79 -2.71
N SER A 63 -15.76 -1.63 -3.36
CA SER A 63 -15.91 -1.53 -4.81
C SER A 63 -15.39 -0.17 -5.33
N PRO A 64 -15.26 0.00 -6.66
CA PRO A 64 -14.86 1.29 -7.23
C PRO A 64 -15.83 2.43 -6.93
N GLU A 65 -17.12 2.11 -6.65
CA GLU A 65 -18.17 3.10 -6.40
C GLU A 65 -18.10 3.69 -4.98
N ASN A 66 -17.44 2.98 -4.07
CA ASN A 66 -17.20 3.48 -2.72
C ASN A 66 -15.70 3.66 -2.43
N HIS A 67 -14.99 2.59 -2.12
CA HIS A 67 -13.54 2.58 -1.94
C HIS A 67 -13.01 1.14 -1.81
N TYR A 68 -11.70 1.02 -1.98
CA TYR A 68 -10.92 -0.13 -1.53
C TYR A 68 -10.10 0.23 -0.28
N ILE A 69 -9.22 -0.67 0.15
CA ILE A 69 -8.29 -0.45 1.24
C ILE A 69 -6.91 -0.10 0.66
N ALA A 70 -6.21 0.89 1.22
CA ALA A 70 -4.83 1.17 0.85
C ALA A 70 -3.94 -0.04 1.20
N SER A 71 -3.05 -0.49 0.30
CA SER A 71 -2.35 -1.76 0.47
C SER A 71 -0.95 -1.76 -0.14
N THR A 72 -0.04 -2.50 0.50
CA THR A 72 1.25 -2.93 -0.06
C THR A 72 1.24 -4.45 -0.11
N GLY A 73 1.63 -5.04 -1.24
CA GLY A 73 1.76 -6.49 -1.41
C GLY A 73 3.15 -6.84 -1.91
N ILE A 74 3.97 -7.45 -1.06
CA ILE A 74 5.39 -7.73 -1.32
C ILE A 74 5.75 -9.16 -0.91
N GLU A 75 6.92 -9.62 -1.34
CA GLU A 75 7.46 -10.88 -0.85
C GLU A 75 7.76 -10.79 0.65
N GLY A 76 7.37 -11.81 1.36
CA GLY A 76 7.64 -12.00 2.77
C GLY A 76 7.16 -13.38 3.21
N CYS A 77 7.56 -13.79 4.39
CA CYS A 77 7.13 -15.08 4.93
C CYS A 77 6.97 -15.02 6.45
N THR A 78 6.21 -15.96 6.97
CA THR A 78 6.13 -16.25 8.39
C THR A 78 6.95 -17.51 8.70
N GLU A 79 7.27 -17.70 9.97
CA GLU A 79 7.91 -18.94 10.44
C GLU A 79 6.95 -20.15 10.42
N THR A 80 5.64 -19.91 10.28
CA THR A 80 4.63 -20.99 10.31
C THR A 80 4.71 -21.83 9.04
N PRO A 81 5.00 -23.13 9.13
CA PRO A 81 5.02 -24.02 7.98
C PRO A 81 3.68 -24.04 7.23
N GLY A 82 3.73 -23.98 5.90
CA GLY A 82 2.55 -24.00 5.03
C GLY A 82 1.81 -22.68 4.92
N ARG A 83 2.18 -21.64 5.67
CA ARG A 83 1.67 -20.27 5.47
C ARG A 83 2.36 -19.62 4.30
N LEU A 84 1.56 -19.24 3.29
CA LEU A 84 1.99 -18.50 2.10
C LEU A 84 1.77 -17.00 2.26
N LEU A 85 0.79 -16.62 3.08
CA LEU A 85 0.40 -15.23 3.29
C LEU A 85 0.38 -14.87 4.77
N HIS A 86 0.70 -13.61 5.04
CA HIS A 86 0.46 -12.94 6.30
C HIS A 86 0.01 -11.51 6.01
N MET A 87 -0.91 -10.98 6.80
CA MET A 87 -1.44 -9.62 6.63
C MET A 87 -1.42 -8.85 7.94
N ASP A 88 -0.72 -7.72 7.93
CA ASP A 88 -0.88 -6.69 8.96
C ASP A 88 -1.94 -5.68 8.50
N SER A 89 -2.68 -5.11 9.44
CA SER A 89 -3.72 -4.13 9.13
C SER A 89 -3.75 -3.00 10.16
N LEU A 90 -4.09 -1.81 9.68
CA LEU A 90 -4.39 -0.65 10.50
C LEU A 90 -5.87 -0.34 10.39
N GLY A 91 -6.57 -0.46 11.51
CA GLY A 91 -7.96 -0.05 11.69
C GLY A 91 -8.07 1.13 12.66
N ILE A 92 -9.02 2.05 12.41
CA ILE A 92 -9.31 3.18 13.29
C ILE A 92 -10.82 3.26 13.48
N ALA A 93 -11.25 3.11 14.72
CA ALA A 93 -12.65 3.23 15.08
C ALA A 93 -13.05 4.69 15.35
N GLY A 94 -14.34 5.00 15.18
CA GLY A 94 -14.91 6.31 15.55
C GLY A 94 -14.65 7.44 14.56
N LEU A 95 -14.07 7.16 13.39
CA LEU A 95 -13.92 8.14 12.32
C LEU A 95 -15.29 8.54 11.76
N LYS A 96 -15.45 9.84 11.49
CA LYS A 96 -16.67 10.40 10.91
C LYS A 96 -16.63 10.34 9.39
N GLN A 97 -17.79 10.44 8.75
CA GLN A 97 -17.90 10.57 7.32
C GLN A 97 -17.05 11.74 6.79
N GLY A 98 -16.29 11.51 5.70
CA GLY A 98 -15.42 12.52 5.09
C GLY A 98 -14.05 12.72 5.78
N GLN A 99 -13.81 12.05 6.91
CA GLN A 99 -12.54 12.09 7.62
C GLN A 99 -11.46 11.25 6.92
N VAL A 100 -11.85 10.17 6.26
CA VAL A 100 -10.97 9.37 5.40
C VAL A 100 -11.12 9.84 3.96
N ARG A 101 -9.99 10.12 3.30
CA ARG A 101 -9.91 10.54 1.90
C ARG A 101 -8.89 9.66 1.19
N TYR A 102 -9.32 8.99 0.13
CA TYR A 102 -8.42 8.13 -0.63
C TYR A 102 -7.56 8.94 -1.59
N MET A 103 -6.30 8.52 -1.73
CA MET A 103 -5.29 9.25 -2.49
C MET A 103 -5.26 8.74 -3.93
N GLU A 104 -5.29 9.67 -4.88
CA GLU A 104 -5.23 9.36 -6.30
C GLU A 104 -4.38 10.39 -7.06
N ALA A 105 -3.79 9.96 -8.17
CA ALA A 105 -3.08 10.81 -9.11
C ALA A 105 -3.19 10.22 -10.53
N PRO A 106 -4.38 10.26 -11.16
CA PRO A 106 -4.69 9.51 -12.37
C PRO A 106 -3.82 9.89 -13.58
N ASP A 107 -3.25 11.10 -13.61
CA ASP A 107 -2.30 11.52 -14.66
C ASP A 107 -0.91 10.89 -14.51
N TYR A 108 -0.61 10.30 -13.35
CA TYR A 108 0.67 9.67 -13.02
C TYR A 108 0.56 8.16 -12.85
N LEU A 109 -0.51 7.69 -12.19
CA LEU A 109 -0.76 6.30 -11.87
C LEU A 109 -2.18 5.92 -12.27
N SER A 110 -2.33 4.82 -12.98
CA SER A 110 -3.66 4.27 -13.29
C SER A 110 -4.42 3.90 -12.02
N PRO A 111 -5.76 4.07 -12.00
CA PRO A 111 -6.61 3.42 -10.99
C PRO A 111 -6.37 1.91 -11.00
N THR A 112 -6.26 1.30 -9.83
CA THR A 112 -5.82 -0.09 -9.70
C THR A 112 -6.83 -1.11 -10.22
N HIS A 113 -8.11 -0.81 -10.11
CA HIS A 113 -9.18 -1.68 -10.60
C HIS A 113 -9.17 -1.87 -12.12
N LEU A 114 -8.58 -0.94 -12.90
CA LEU A 114 -8.49 -1.06 -14.36
C LEU A 114 -7.64 -2.26 -14.83
N TYR A 115 -6.72 -2.74 -13.99
CA TYR A 115 -5.92 -3.93 -14.27
C TYR A 115 -6.18 -5.07 -13.28
N ARG A 116 -7.39 -5.10 -12.72
CA ARG A 116 -7.94 -6.14 -11.84
C ARG A 116 -7.17 -6.36 -10.54
N VAL A 117 -6.49 -5.34 -10.05
CA VAL A 117 -5.84 -5.36 -8.74
C VAL A 117 -6.52 -4.29 -7.88
N ALA A 118 -7.44 -4.69 -7.03
CA ALA A 118 -8.24 -3.78 -6.23
C ALA A 118 -7.47 -3.32 -4.97
N PHE A 119 -7.12 -2.04 -4.89
CA PHE A 119 -6.63 -1.36 -3.69
C PHE A 119 -6.60 0.17 -3.92
N GLU A 120 -6.55 0.97 -2.87
CA GLU A 120 -6.33 2.41 -2.97
C GLU A 120 -4.84 2.75 -2.99
N ARG A 121 -4.46 3.81 -3.72
CA ARG A 121 -3.07 4.28 -3.80
C ARG A 121 -2.56 4.86 -2.48
N GLY A 122 -3.46 5.15 -1.57
CA GLY A 122 -3.19 5.61 -0.21
C GLY A 122 -4.47 6.07 0.47
N ALA A 123 -4.39 6.29 1.77
CA ALA A 123 -5.46 6.85 2.57
C ALA A 123 -4.93 8.06 3.36
N ARG A 124 -5.61 9.20 3.25
CA ARG A 124 -5.41 10.36 4.11
C ARG A 124 -6.50 10.36 5.18
N ILE A 125 -6.10 10.41 6.46
CA ILE A 125 -7.01 10.54 7.59
C ILE A 125 -6.84 11.94 8.16
N VAL A 126 -7.93 12.71 8.15
CA VAL A 126 -7.96 14.12 8.58
C VAL A 126 -8.46 14.19 10.01
N TYR A 127 -7.67 14.76 10.90
CA TYR A 127 -8.03 15.10 12.29
C TYR A 127 -8.24 16.60 12.42
N GLY A 128 -8.68 17.06 13.57
CA GLY A 128 -8.89 18.47 13.83
C GLY A 128 -7.63 19.34 13.73
N ASP A 129 -6.48 18.76 14.06
CA ASP A 129 -5.19 19.45 14.17
C ASP A 129 -4.14 18.97 13.14
N ARG A 130 -4.36 17.86 12.44
CA ARG A 130 -3.38 17.26 11.53
C ARG A 130 -4.00 16.31 10.54
N SER A 131 -3.21 15.88 9.55
CA SER A 131 -3.55 14.78 8.65
C SER A 131 -2.44 13.72 8.66
N HIS A 132 -2.86 12.45 8.66
CA HIS A 132 -2.00 11.30 8.44
C HIS A 132 -2.22 10.76 7.03
N TYR A 133 -1.14 10.41 6.35
CA TYR A 133 -1.15 9.84 5.01
C TYR A 133 -0.50 8.46 5.06
N PHE A 134 -1.21 7.45 4.60
CA PHE A 134 -0.73 6.07 4.47
C PHE A 134 -0.61 5.77 2.99
N ILE A 135 0.61 5.88 2.45
CA ILE A 135 0.90 5.67 1.03
C ILE A 135 1.05 4.18 0.78
N SER A 136 0.30 3.64 -0.15
CA SER A 136 0.43 2.24 -0.58
C SER A 136 1.74 1.98 -1.30
N GLY A 137 2.10 0.72 -1.43
CA GLY A 137 3.21 0.32 -2.26
C GLY A 137 3.11 0.96 -3.65
N THR A 138 4.10 1.77 -3.97
CA THR A 138 4.17 2.57 -5.19
C THR A 138 5.42 2.17 -5.96
N ALA A 139 5.27 1.88 -7.24
CA ALA A 139 6.35 1.48 -8.13
C ALA A 139 6.42 2.36 -9.38
N SER A 140 7.37 2.08 -10.26
CA SER A 140 7.55 2.78 -11.54
C SER A 140 6.47 2.39 -12.54
N ILE A 141 5.33 3.06 -12.48
CA ILE A 141 4.15 2.85 -13.32
C ILE A 141 3.71 4.16 -13.98
N ASP A 142 3.06 4.10 -15.13
CA ASP A 142 2.41 5.24 -15.78
C ASP A 142 0.87 5.25 -15.57
N ALA A 143 0.21 6.26 -16.10
CA ALA A 143 -1.24 6.42 -16.05
C ALA A 143 -2.01 5.33 -16.82
N ALA A 144 -1.36 4.62 -17.73
CA ALA A 144 -1.94 3.48 -18.46
C ALA A 144 -1.71 2.12 -17.77
N GLY A 145 -0.97 2.10 -16.64
CA GLY A 145 -0.67 0.87 -15.91
C GLY A 145 0.56 0.10 -16.41
N ASN A 146 1.37 0.70 -17.31
CA ASN A 146 2.58 0.10 -17.83
C ASN A 146 3.76 0.30 -16.89
N ILE A 147 4.70 -0.68 -16.90
CA ILE A 147 5.97 -0.54 -16.20
C ILE A 147 6.83 0.49 -16.95
N VAL A 148 7.28 1.52 -16.25
CA VAL A 148 8.16 2.55 -16.82
C VAL A 148 9.61 2.23 -16.47
N HIS A 149 10.51 2.42 -17.43
CA HIS A 149 11.95 2.16 -17.32
C HIS A 149 12.31 0.70 -16.98
N PRO A 150 11.80 -0.30 -17.71
CA PRO A 150 12.11 -1.70 -17.44
C PRO A 150 13.63 -1.95 -17.43
N GLY A 151 14.10 -2.76 -16.47
CA GLY A 151 15.52 -3.11 -16.32
C GLY A 151 16.43 -1.99 -15.78
N ASN A 152 15.91 -0.82 -15.43
CA ASN A 152 16.72 0.30 -14.92
C ASN A 152 16.26 0.74 -13.53
N VAL A 153 16.83 0.16 -12.48
CA VAL A 153 16.44 0.40 -11.10
C VAL A 153 16.57 1.88 -10.69
N LYS A 154 17.64 2.57 -11.11
CA LYS A 154 17.81 4.00 -10.79
C LYS A 154 16.65 4.84 -11.33
N ARG A 155 16.30 4.65 -12.61
CA ARG A 155 15.19 5.39 -13.24
C ARG A 155 13.85 4.96 -12.65
N GLN A 156 13.68 3.69 -12.29
CA GLN A 156 12.48 3.23 -11.59
C GLN A 156 12.35 3.89 -10.22
N THR A 157 13.43 4.02 -9.45
CA THR A 157 13.40 4.71 -8.15
C THR A 157 12.96 6.16 -8.31
N VAL A 158 13.55 6.90 -9.26
CA VAL A 158 13.16 8.29 -9.53
C VAL A 158 11.67 8.39 -9.91
N ARG A 159 11.20 7.53 -10.82
CA ARG A 159 9.78 7.52 -11.24
C ARG A 159 8.83 7.15 -10.09
N THR A 160 9.23 6.21 -9.23
CA THR A 160 8.48 5.86 -8.02
C THR A 160 8.30 7.08 -7.10
N LEU A 161 9.37 7.85 -6.88
CA LEU A 161 9.32 9.07 -6.08
C LEU A 161 8.47 10.17 -6.73
N GLU A 162 8.48 10.30 -8.06
CA GLU A 162 7.58 11.21 -8.81
C GLU A 162 6.12 10.81 -8.60
N ASN A 163 5.81 9.52 -8.65
CA ASN A 163 4.48 9.00 -8.41
C ASN A 163 4.01 9.28 -6.96
N MET A 164 4.86 9.03 -5.97
CA MET A 164 4.57 9.35 -4.56
C MET A 164 4.37 10.85 -4.36
N ARG A 165 5.19 11.68 -4.99
CA ARG A 165 5.05 13.14 -4.95
C ARG A 165 3.69 13.58 -5.47
N ALA A 166 3.29 13.07 -6.64
CA ALA A 166 2.00 13.40 -7.24
C ALA A 166 0.82 12.99 -6.33
N LEU A 167 0.86 11.80 -5.71
CA LEU A 167 -0.13 11.36 -4.73
C LEU A 167 -0.22 12.32 -3.54
N MET A 168 0.92 12.70 -2.98
CA MET A 168 0.98 13.60 -1.83
C MET A 168 0.46 15.00 -2.16
N GLU A 169 0.93 15.60 -3.26
CA GLU A 169 0.54 16.96 -3.67
C GLU A 169 -0.97 17.06 -3.96
N ARG A 170 -1.53 16.08 -4.68
CA ARG A 170 -2.98 16.01 -4.94
C ARG A 170 -3.82 15.79 -3.69
N SER A 171 -3.23 15.19 -2.68
CA SER A 171 -3.88 14.95 -1.39
C SER A 171 -3.61 16.06 -0.36
N GLY A 172 -2.99 17.19 -0.74
CA GLY A 172 -2.72 18.33 0.14
C GLY A 172 -1.49 18.14 1.04
N GLY A 173 -0.58 17.27 0.66
CA GLY A 173 0.70 17.03 1.33
C GLY A 173 1.90 17.28 0.42
N SER A 174 3.07 16.87 0.86
CA SER A 174 4.31 16.82 0.07
C SER A 174 5.23 15.72 0.59
N LEU A 175 6.24 15.32 -0.17
CA LEU A 175 7.22 14.32 0.28
C LEU A 175 8.00 14.77 1.52
N SER A 176 8.13 16.07 1.78
CA SER A 176 8.77 16.59 3.01
C SER A 176 8.00 16.29 4.29
N HIS A 177 6.73 15.89 4.18
CA HIS A 177 5.91 15.46 5.32
C HIS A 177 6.12 13.99 5.69
N LEU A 178 6.84 13.19 4.88
CA LEU A 178 7.15 11.81 5.21
C LEU A 178 7.86 11.71 6.56
N LYS A 179 7.44 10.76 7.37
CA LYS A 179 8.01 10.44 8.69
C LYS A 179 8.78 9.13 8.65
N GLN A 180 8.38 8.25 7.75
CA GLN A 180 9.09 7.00 7.47
C GLN A 180 8.76 6.50 6.07
N ALA A 181 9.67 5.71 5.51
CA ALA A 181 9.47 4.97 4.28
C ALA A 181 10.05 3.56 4.37
N VAL A 182 9.48 2.62 3.64
CA VAL A 182 10.06 1.29 3.42
C VAL A 182 10.28 1.12 1.94
N VAL A 183 11.49 0.72 1.58
CA VAL A 183 11.96 0.54 0.21
C VAL A 183 12.22 -0.94 -0.02
N TYR A 184 11.44 -1.53 -0.90
CA TYR A 184 11.46 -2.94 -1.22
C TYR A 184 12.24 -3.15 -2.51
N LEU A 185 13.29 -3.96 -2.46
CA LEU A 185 14.16 -4.27 -3.60
C LEU A 185 13.91 -5.70 -4.06
N ARG A 186 13.74 -5.87 -5.37
CA ARG A 186 13.67 -7.20 -5.96
C ARG A 186 15.01 -7.93 -5.88
N ASP A 187 16.11 -7.23 -6.13
CA ASP A 187 17.46 -7.74 -5.97
C ASP A 187 18.28 -6.86 -5.03
N TRP A 188 18.96 -7.49 -4.08
CA TRP A 188 19.82 -6.79 -3.15
C TRP A 188 21.05 -6.15 -3.80
N ALA A 189 21.47 -6.62 -4.95
CA ALA A 189 22.55 -6.03 -5.74
C ALA A 189 22.25 -4.57 -6.17
N ASP A 190 20.96 -4.19 -6.23
CA ASP A 190 20.53 -2.84 -6.58
C ASP A 190 20.60 -1.83 -5.42
N ARG A 191 20.93 -2.29 -4.19
CA ARG A 191 20.90 -1.48 -2.96
C ARG A 191 21.63 -0.15 -3.10
N ASP A 192 22.88 -0.18 -3.49
CA ASP A 192 23.74 1.03 -3.49
C ASP A 192 23.25 2.06 -4.52
N VAL A 193 22.74 1.58 -5.68
CA VAL A 193 22.17 2.44 -6.71
C VAL A 193 20.89 3.12 -6.24
N VAL A 194 20.03 2.36 -5.53
CA VAL A 194 18.78 2.90 -4.99
C VAL A 194 19.06 3.86 -3.84
N GLU A 195 19.97 3.51 -2.92
CA GLU A 195 20.36 4.37 -1.81
C GLU A 195 20.91 5.71 -2.30
N CYS A 196 21.80 5.71 -3.31
CA CYS A 196 22.26 6.94 -3.95
C CYS A 196 21.09 7.78 -4.53
N ALA A 197 20.13 7.13 -5.19
CA ALA A 197 18.98 7.84 -5.75
C ALA A 197 18.06 8.44 -4.67
N LEU A 198 17.92 7.77 -3.51
CA LEU A 198 17.19 8.29 -2.36
C LEU A 198 17.91 9.48 -1.72
N MET A 199 19.24 9.43 -1.60
CA MET A 199 20.05 10.53 -1.06
C MET A 199 20.00 11.79 -1.94
N ASP A 200 19.80 11.64 -3.25
CA ASP A 200 19.60 12.73 -4.21
C ASP A 200 18.12 13.24 -4.24
N SER A 201 17.28 12.82 -3.30
CA SER A 201 15.85 13.07 -3.29
C SER A 201 15.36 13.70 -1.96
N PRO A 202 14.11 14.15 -1.86
CA PRO A 202 13.52 14.57 -0.58
C PRO A 202 13.54 13.50 0.52
N LEU A 203 13.75 12.24 0.18
CA LEU A 203 13.86 11.14 1.15
C LEU A 203 15.22 11.07 1.84
N ALA A 204 16.23 11.83 1.43
CA ALA A 204 17.55 11.86 2.06
C ALA A 204 17.53 12.05 3.60
N HIS A 205 16.53 12.78 4.09
CA HIS A 205 16.36 13.09 5.51
C HIS A 205 15.20 12.35 6.17
N VAL A 206 14.56 11.43 5.45
CA VAL A 206 13.46 10.62 5.96
C VAL A 206 14.02 9.29 6.49
N PRO A 207 13.74 8.89 7.73
CA PRO A 207 14.05 7.55 8.20
C PRO A 207 13.46 6.50 7.25
N HIS A 208 14.29 5.63 6.70
CA HIS A 208 13.83 4.59 5.79
C HIS A 208 14.60 3.28 5.98
N LEU A 209 13.95 2.20 5.61
CA LEU A 209 14.51 0.86 5.58
C LEU A 209 14.58 0.37 4.15
N LEU A 210 15.72 -0.20 3.74
CA LEU A 210 15.85 -0.97 2.52
C LEU A 210 15.73 -2.46 2.88
N LEU A 211 14.82 -3.16 2.19
CA LEU A 211 14.57 -4.58 2.40
C LEU A 211 14.68 -5.33 1.07
N LYS A 212 15.28 -6.52 1.10
CA LYS A 212 15.15 -7.46 -0.02
C LYS A 212 13.77 -8.10 0.08
N ALA A 213 12.86 -7.65 -0.76
CA ALA A 213 11.51 -8.17 -0.87
C ALA A 213 11.00 -7.98 -2.31
N PRO A 214 11.05 -9.02 -3.15
CA PRO A 214 10.51 -8.97 -4.50
C PRO A 214 9.11 -8.36 -4.55
N VAL A 215 8.94 -7.51 -5.55
CA VAL A 215 7.70 -6.78 -5.80
C VAL A 215 6.77 -7.63 -6.67
N CYS A 216 5.48 -7.40 -6.58
CA CYS A 216 4.42 -8.24 -7.14
C CYS A 216 4.46 -8.46 -8.68
N ARG A 217 5.14 -7.60 -9.44
CA ARG A 217 5.39 -7.81 -10.88
C ARG A 217 6.89 -7.93 -11.13
N PRO A 218 7.34 -8.94 -11.88
CA PRO A 218 8.78 -9.19 -12.12
C PRO A 218 9.55 -8.02 -12.73
N GLY A 219 8.89 -7.17 -13.51
CA GLY A 219 9.50 -5.99 -14.12
C GLY A 219 9.68 -4.78 -13.20
N TRP A 220 9.10 -4.78 -12.01
CA TRP A 220 9.37 -3.78 -10.98
C TRP A 220 10.55 -4.22 -10.12
N LEU A 221 11.59 -3.40 -10.10
CA LEU A 221 12.83 -3.67 -9.38
C LEU A 221 12.81 -3.04 -8.00
N VAL A 222 11.99 -2.01 -7.80
CA VAL A 222 11.83 -1.28 -6.55
C VAL A 222 10.37 -0.87 -6.35
N GLU A 223 9.92 -0.89 -5.09
CA GLU A 223 8.65 -0.35 -4.63
C GLU A 223 8.89 0.41 -3.34
N ILE A 224 8.14 1.47 -3.08
CA ILE A 224 8.26 2.26 -1.86
C ILE A 224 6.86 2.49 -1.29
N ASP A 225 6.70 2.29 0.02
CA ASP A 225 5.56 2.80 0.77
C ASP A 225 6.03 3.76 1.87
N GLY A 226 5.08 4.44 2.52
CA GLY A 226 5.46 5.35 3.58
C GLY A 226 4.28 5.93 4.35
N ILE A 227 4.61 6.55 5.47
CA ILE A 227 3.68 7.28 6.32
C ILE A 227 4.13 8.74 6.37
N ALA A 228 3.19 9.65 6.13
CA ALA A 228 3.43 11.09 6.23
C ALA A 228 2.45 11.74 7.22
N VAL A 229 2.88 12.84 7.84
CA VAL A 229 2.05 13.64 8.75
C VAL A 229 2.32 15.12 8.49
N ASN A 230 1.26 15.90 8.36
CA ASN A 230 1.34 17.36 8.33
C ASN A 230 0.31 18.00 9.27
N GLY A 231 0.47 19.31 9.56
CA GLY A 231 -0.44 20.07 10.41
C GLY A 231 -1.72 20.56 9.71
N ALA A 232 -2.04 20.04 8.52
CA ALA A 232 -3.27 20.40 7.82
C ALA A 232 -4.44 19.54 8.37
N GLY A 233 -5.12 20.08 9.37
CA GLY A 233 -6.32 19.51 9.99
C GLY A 233 -7.62 20.14 9.45
N ASP A 234 -8.74 19.68 10.00
CA ASP A 234 -10.08 20.22 9.77
C ASP A 234 -10.79 20.29 11.12
N SER A 235 -11.04 21.50 11.61
CA SER A 235 -11.62 21.77 12.94
C SER A 235 -13.03 21.19 13.12
N SER A 236 -13.68 20.70 12.09
CA SER A 236 -14.95 19.95 12.20
C SER A 236 -14.78 18.55 12.80
N PHE A 237 -13.54 18.05 12.83
CA PHE A 237 -13.19 16.78 13.44
C PHE A 237 -12.47 16.97 14.79
N ALA A 238 -12.45 15.92 15.60
CA ALA A 238 -11.65 15.93 16.81
C ALA A 238 -10.15 15.95 16.50
N PRO A 239 -9.31 16.61 17.31
CA PRO A 239 -7.86 16.45 17.25
C PRO A 239 -7.46 15.00 17.61
N LEU A 240 -6.29 14.58 17.19
CA LEU A 240 -5.73 13.26 17.53
C LEU A 240 -5.06 13.33 18.90
#